data_e96ce40668a0011188d96a1c8cf99b2c
#
_entry.id   e96ce40668a0011188d96a1c8cf99b2c
#
_cell.length_a   1.000
_cell.length_b   1.000
_cell.length_c   1.000
_cell.angle_alpha   90.00
_cell.angle_beta   90.00
_cell.angle_gamma   90.00
#
_symmetry.space_group_name_H-M   'P 1'
#
loop_
_entity.id
_entity.type
_entity.pdbx_description
1 polymer ?
#
loop_
_entity_poly.entity_id
_entity_poly.type
_entity_poly.pdbx_seq_one_letter_code
_entity_poly.pdbx_strand_id
1 'polypeptide(L)'
;MKRAVKGLDHVVVMVDGIDAAEAAYRRLGFQIQPRGFHRKLGTANHLMIFDKDYFEILGIVEDTEFNAERREWLKGGGGLANVALATDGADISFDTFKAAGLNPDAPLFFDRAVEVAGKMEHAKFRTVRIPKANMPVVG
;
A
#
# COMPACT_ATOMS: atom_id res chain seq x y z
N MET A 1 11.06 23.97 -3.38
CA MET A 1 10.28 23.44 -4.50
C MET A 1 9.62 22.13 -4.06
N LYS A 2 8.33 21.97 -4.31
CA LYS A 2 7.60 20.75 -3.99
C LYS A 2 7.96 19.62 -4.97
N ARG A 3 8.16 18.40 -4.46
CA ARG A 3 8.63 17.25 -5.23
C ARG A 3 7.54 16.21 -5.42
N ALA A 4 7.37 15.75 -6.65
CA ALA A 4 6.48 14.64 -6.99
C ALA A 4 6.94 13.32 -6.32
N VAL A 5 8.25 13.11 -6.19
CA VAL A 5 8.88 11.98 -5.51
C VAL A 5 9.95 12.49 -4.57
N LYS A 6 9.92 12.03 -3.31
CA LYS A 6 10.89 12.40 -2.27
C LYS A 6 11.82 11.26 -1.87
N GLY A 7 11.39 10.04 -2.08
CA GLY A 7 12.11 8.83 -1.72
C GLY A 7 11.16 7.66 -1.49
N LEU A 8 11.68 6.57 -0.95
CA LEU A 8 10.89 5.42 -0.53
C LEU A 8 10.03 5.80 0.69
N ASP A 9 8.78 5.37 0.67
CA ASP A 9 7.90 5.40 1.84
C ASP A 9 7.77 3.98 2.42
N HIS A 10 7.29 3.04 1.60
CA HIS A 10 7.16 1.65 2.02
C HIS A 10 7.11 0.66 0.86
N VAL A 11 7.22 -0.60 1.21
CA VAL A 11 7.10 -1.75 0.30
C VAL A 11 5.90 -2.57 0.72
N VAL A 12 5.07 -2.98 -0.23
CA VAL A 12 3.87 -3.78 0.01
C VAL A 12 4.09 -5.22 -0.41
N VAL A 13 3.91 -6.12 0.53
CA VAL A 13 3.86 -7.57 0.29
C VAL A 13 2.42 -8.02 0.41
N MET A 14 1.83 -8.49 -0.69
CA MET A 14 0.48 -9.06 -0.67
C MET A 14 0.51 -10.53 -0.34
N VAL A 15 -0.41 -10.93 0.54
CA VAL A 15 -0.52 -12.30 1.03
C VAL A 15 -1.96 -12.80 0.89
N ASP A 16 -2.11 -14.08 0.65
CA ASP A 16 -3.43 -14.73 0.58
C ASP A 16 -4.06 -14.92 1.97
N GLY A 17 -3.24 -15.15 3.00
CA GLY A 17 -3.70 -15.31 4.39
C GLY A 17 -2.96 -14.37 5.34
N ILE A 18 -3.62 -13.27 5.76
CA ILE A 18 -2.97 -12.27 6.61
C ILE A 18 -2.58 -12.80 7.99
N ASP A 19 -3.37 -13.71 8.58
CA ASP A 19 -3.07 -14.31 9.88
C ASP A 19 -1.84 -15.21 9.83
N ALA A 20 -1.75 -16.05 8.80
CA ALA A 20 -0.61 -16.93 8.59
C ALA A 20 0.67 -16.11 8.30
N ALA A 21 0.54 -15.05 7.52
CA ALA A 21 1.65 -14.14 7.24
C ALA A 21 2.12 -13.42 8.50
N GLU A 22 1.22 -12.86 9.30
CA GLU A 22 1.55 -12.24 10.58
C GLU A 22 2.37 -13.21 11.47
N ALA A 23 1.88 -14.44 11.64
CA ALA A 23 2.58 -15.44 12.44
C ALA A 23 3.97 -15.78 11.88
N ALA A 24 4.12 -15.89 10.56
CA ALA A 24 5.39 -16.17 9.92
C ALA A 24 6.41 -15.04 10.13
N TYR A 25 6.00 -13.79 9.92
CA TYR A 25 6.89 -12.63 10.12
C TYR A 25 7.27 -12.42 11.58
N ARG A 26 6.36 -12.71 12.54
CA ARG A 26 6.71 -12.71 13.97
C ARG A 26 7.80 -13.75 14.29
N ARG A 27 7.70 -14.95 13.72
CA ARG A 27 8.73 -15.99 13.90
C ARG A 27 10.11 -15.60 13.31
N LEU A 28 10.09 -14.74 12.28
CA LEU A 28 11.33 -14.17 11.71
C LEU A 28 11.94 -13.06 12.58
N GLY A 29 11.26 -12.65 13.67
CA GLY A 29 11.76 -11.64 14.61
C GLY A 29 11.28 -10.22 14.33
N PHE A 30 10.37 -10.00 13.38
CA PHE A 30 9.83 -8.67 13.13
C PHE A 30 8.86 -8.23 14.22
N GLN A 31 8.95 -6.96 14.60
CA GLN A 31 7.94 -6.29 15.42
C GLN A 31 6.78 -5.84 14.53
N ILE A 32 5.60 -6.41 14.77
CA ILE A 32 4.44 -6.19 13.93
C ILE A 32 3.45 -5.28 14.65
N GLN A 33 3.07 -4.20 14.01
CA GLN A 33 2.09 -3.25 14.51
C GLN A 33 0.67 -3.85 14.51
N PRO A 34 -0.26 -3.33 15.32
CA PRO A 34 -1.66 -3.75 15.31
C PRO A 34 -2.26 -3.70 13.91
N ARG A 35 -3.18 -4.67 13.65
CA ARG A 35 -3.88 -4.76 12.36
C ARG A 35 -4.68 -3.51 12.08
N GLY A 36 -4.47 -2.93 10.91
CA GLY A 36 -5.24 -1.82 10.39
C GLY A 36 -6.16 -2.28 9.24
N PHE A 37 -7.19 -1.49 8.96
CA PHE A 37 -8.21 -1.80 7.97
C PHE A 37 -8.40 -0.63 7.01
N HIS A 38 -8.31 -0.90 5.72
CA HIS A 38 -8.69 0.02 4.65
C HIS A 38 -10.09 -0.39 4.17
N ARG A 39 -11.13 0.06 4.87
CA ARG A 39 -12.51 -0.39 4.65
C ARG A 39 -12.97 -0.17 3.21
N LYS A 40 -12.70 1.01 2.64
CA LYS A 40 -13.03 1.32 1.25
C LYS A 40 -12.39 0.35 0.26
N LEU A 41 -11.16 -0.10 0.54
CA LEU A 41 -10.39 -0.97 -0.34
C LEU A 41 -10.65 -2.46 -0.07
N GLY A 42 -11.35 -2.80 1.02
CA GLY A 42 -11.58 -4.19 1.44
C GLY A 42 -10.29 -4.92 1.83
N THR A 43 -9.30 -4.20 2.35
CA THR A 43 -8.01 -4.76 2.74
C THR A 43 -7.70 -4.52 4.21
N ALA A 44 -6.89 -5.40 4.79
CA ALA A 44 -6.28 -5.21 6.10
C ALA A 44 -4.77 -5.32 5.99
N ASN A 45 -4.06 -4.72 6.93
CA ASN A 45 -2.62 -4.73 6.91
C ASN A 45 -1.97 -4.85 8.29
N HIS A 46 -0.71 -5.27 8.28
CA HIS A 46 0.23 -5.11 9.37
C HIS A 46 1.46 -4.37 8.87
N LEU A 47 2.02 -3.50 9.72
CA LEU A 47 3.22 -2.73 9.43
C LEU A 47 4.39 -3.24 10.24
N MET A 48 5.56 -3.31 9.62
CA MET A 48 6.87 -3.51 10.26
C MET A 48 7.68 -2.26 10.01
N ILE A 49 7.74 -1.39 11.02
CA ILE A 49 8.30 -0.04 10.92
C ILE A 49 9.80 -0.06 11.21
N PHE A 50 10.57 0.56 10.33
CA PHE A 50 12.00 0.83 10.48
C PHE A 50 12.24 2.32 10.72
N ASP A 51 13.49 2.79 10.68
CA ASP A 51 13.83 4.18 10.99
C ASP A 51 13.19 5.21 10.06
N LYS A 52 13.09 4.92 8.76
CA LYS A 52 12.66 5.88 7.73
C LYS A 52 11.56 5.37 6.81
N ASP A 53 11.33 4.07 6.80
CA ASP A 53 10.41 3.38 5.90
C ASP A 53 9.79 2.18 6.62
N TYR A 54 8.97 1.41 5.92
CA TYR A 54 8.36 0.22 6.51
C TYR A 54 8.01 -0.84 5.45
N PHE A 55 7.87 -2.08 5.90
CA PHE A 55 7.15 -3.12 5.18
C PHE A 55 5.69 -3.12 5.56
N GLU A 56 4.83 -3.29 4.59
CA GLU A 56 3.42 -3.54 4.77
C GLU A 56 3.06 -4.95 4.30
N ILE A 57 2.52 -5.77 5.20
CA ILE A 57 1.85 -7.01 4.84
C ILE A 57 0.38 -6.66 4.57
N LEU A 58 -0.10 -6.89 3.36
CA LEU A 58 -1.44 -6.54 2.93
C LEU A 58 -2.23 -7.78 2.53
N GLY A 59 -3.40 -7.96 3.13
CA GLY A 59 -4.34 -9.03 2.80
C GLY A 59 -5.70 -8.47 2.39
N ILE A 60 -6.44 -9.22 1.57
CA ILE A 60 -7.83 -8.91 1.22
C ILE A 60 -8.74 -9.56 2.26
N VAL A 61 -9.65 -8.77 2.83
CA VAL A 61 -10.61 -9.22 3.84
C VAL A 61 -12.06 -9.09 3.37
N GLU A 62 -12.31 -8.29 2.35
CA GLU A 62 -13.61 -8.11 1.74
C GLU A 62 -13.45 -7.81 0.24
N ASP A 63 -14.28 -8.41 -0.60
CA ASP A 63 -14.26 -8.17 -2.04
C ASP A 63 -14.87 -6.80 -2.37
N THR A 64 -14.10 -5.96 -3.05
CA THR A 64 -14.54 -4.64 -3.53
C THR A 64 -14.12 -4.43 -4.98
N GLU A 65 -14.68 -3.42 -5.63
CA GLU A 65 -14.25 -3.00 -6.96
C GLU A 65 -12.77 -2.53 -6.98
N PHE A 66 -12.31 -1.95 -5.87
CA PHE A 66 -10.94 -1.42 -5.75
C PHE A 66 -9.86 -2.51 -5.63
N ASN A 67 -10.23 -3.73 -5.28
CA ASN A 67 -9.25 -4.83 -5.11
C ASN A 67 -9.38 -5.96 -6.13
N ALA A 68 -10.23 -5.83 -7.15
CA ALA A 68 -10.45 -6.86 -8.16
C ALA A 68 -9.16 -7.29 -8.87
N GLU A 69 -8.33 -6.33 -9.30
CA GLU A 69 -7.02 -6.61 -9.93
C GLU A 69 -6.07 -7.33 -8.98
N ARG A 70 -6.07 -6.96 -7.71
CA ARG A 70 -5.22 -7.59 -6.68
C ARG A 70 -5.66 -9.02 -6.37
N ARG A 71 -6.98 -9.28 -6.34
CA ARG A 71 -7.51 -10.64 -6.17
C ARG A 71 -7.08 -11.55 -7.32
N GLU A 72 -7.13 -11.04 -8.54
CA GLU A 72 -6.66 -11.81 -9.70
C GLU A 72 -5.14 -12.07 -9.61
N TRP A 73 -4.37 -11.06 -9.23
CA TRP A 73 -2.92 -11.20 -9.05
C TRP A 73 -2.55 -12.21 -7.95
N LEU A 74 -3.30 -12.26 -6.84
CA LEU A 74 -3.07 -13.20 -5.74
C LEU A 74 -3.25 -14.67 -6.15
N LYS A 75 -4.01 -14.97 -7.20
CA LYS A 75 -4.11 -16.34 -7.74
C LYS A 75 -2.75 -16.89 -8.19
N GLY A 76 -1.81 -16.01 -8.49
CA GLY A 76 -0.42 -16.36 -8.80
C GLY A 76 0.49 -16.57 -7.59
N GLY A 77 -0.05 -16.46 -6.34
CA GLY A 77 0.68 -16.77 -5.12
C GLY A 77 1.12 -15.58 -4.25
N GLY A 78 0.83 -14.35 -4.62
CA GLY A 78 1.22 -13.19 -3.84
C GLY A 78 2.71 -12.81 -3.92
N GLY A 79 3.21 -12.08 -2.93
CA GLY A 79 4.58 -11.61 -2.82
C GLY A 79 4.73 -10.10 -2.91
N LEU A 80 5.88 -9.61 -3.38
CA LEU A 80 6.15 -8.19 -3.56
C LEU A 80 5.21 -7.60 -4.61
N ALA A 81 4.30 -6.72 -4.16
CA ALA A 81 3.23 -6.20 -4.99
C ALA A 81 3.44 -4.77 -5.45
N ASN A 82 3.83 -3.89 -4.53
CA ASN A 82 3.97 -2.47 -4.78
C ASN A 82 5.16 -1.87 -4.04
N VAL A 83 5.66 -0.78 -4.58
CA VAL A 83 6.55 0.15 -3.91
C VAL A 83 5.83 1.48 -3.83
N ALA A 84 5.69 2.03 -2.62
CA ALA A 84 5.12 3.35 -2.40
C ALA A 84 6.25 4.37 -2.23
N LEU A 85 6.09 5.51 -2.90
CA LEU A 85 7.03 6.61 -2.86
C LEU A 85 6.41 7.79 -2.11
N ALA A 86 7.19 8.40 -1.23
CA ALA A 86 6.80 9.62 -0.54
C ALA A 86 6.73 10.80 -1.53
N THR A 87 5.78 11.70 -1.32
CA THR A 87 5.56 12.90 -2.14
C THR A 87 5.27 14.12 -1.26
N ASP A 88 5.43 15.31 -1.80
CA ASP A 88 4.93 16.56 -1.17
C ASP A 88 3.43 16.80 -1.46
N GLY A 89 2.82 16.00 -2.33
CA GLY A 89 1.39 16.03 -2.61
C GLY A 89 0.99 15.14 -3.77
N ALA A 90 -0.09 14.39 -3.60
CA ALA A 90 -0.58 13.46 -4.61
C ALA A 90 -0.96 14.17 -5.93
N ASP A 91 -1.53 15.38 -5.86
CA ASP A 91 -1.84 16.16 -7.06
C ASP A 91 -0.57 16.56 -7.83
N ILE A 92 0.49 16.92 -7.12
CA ILE A 92 1.79 17.23 -7.73
C ILE A 92 2.35 16.01 -8.45
N SER A 93 2.26 14.84 -7.81
CA SER A 93 2.69 13.58 -8.42
C SER A 93 1.86 13.26 -9.66
N PHE A 94 0.53 13.40 -9.55
CA PHE A 94 -0.40 13.15 -10.67
C PHE A 94 -0.05 14.00 -11.89
N ASP A 95 0.07 15.32 -11.70
CA ASP A 95 0.35 16.25 -12.79
C ASP A 95 1.74 15.98 -13.40
N THR A 96 2.74 15.71 -12.56
CA THR A 96 4.10 15.42 -13.01
C THR A 96 4.14 14.13 -13.82
N PHE A 97 3.50 13.06 -13.34
CA PHE A 97 3.48 11.77 -14.03
C PHE A 97 2.69 11.83 -15.34
N LYS A 98 1.57 12.56 -15.31
CA LYS A 98 0.78 12.81 -16.53
C LYS A 98 1.58 13.58 -17.59
N ALA A 99 2.29 14.62 -17.19
CA ALA A 99 3.14 15.39 -18.08
C ALA A 99 4.32 14.54 -18.66
N ALA A 100 4.77 13.54 -17.89
CA ALA A 100 5.78 12.57 -18.33
C ALA A 100 5.22 11.42 -19.19
N GLY A 101 3.91 11.38 -19.45
CA GLY A 101 3.27 10.36 -20.28
C GLY A 101 3.02 9.01 -19.58
N LEU A 102 3.07 8.97 -18.25
CA LEU A 102 2.89 7.73 -17.49
C LEU A 102 1.42 7.33 -17.23
N ASN A 103 0.46 8.15 -17.64
CA ASN A 103 -0.97 7.90 -17.50
C ASN A 103 -1.38 7.39 -16.10
N PRO A 104 -1.13 8.17 -15.03
CA PRO A 104 -1.50 7.77 -13.69
C PRO A 104 -3.03 7.71 -13.52
N ASP A 105 -3.48 6.85 -12.59
CA ASP A 105 -4.87 6.87 -12.12
C ASP A 105 -5.16 8.18 -11.38
N ALA A 106 -6.40 8.63 -11.39
CA ALA A 106 -6.82 9.79 -10.60
C ALA A 106 -6.51 9.58 -9.11
N PRO A 107 -6.16 10.65 -8.37
CA PRO A 107 -5.87 10.52 -6.96
C PRO A 107 -7.02 9.87 -6.17
N LEU A 108 -6.68 8.87 -5.34
CA LEU A 108 -7.63 8.14 -4.53
C LEU A 108 -7.47 8.50 -3.05
N PHE A 109 -8.60 8.80 -2.40
CA PHE A 109 -8.68 8.98 -0.95
C PHE A 109 -9.15 7.71 -0.28
N PHE A 110 -8.46 7.31 0.78
CA PHE A 110 -8.90 6.27 1.71
C PHE A 110 -8.29 6.50 3.10
N ASP A 111 -8.82 5.79 4.09
CA ASP A 111 -8.28 5.79 5.43
C ASP A 111 -7.88 4.38 5.88
N ARG A 112 -7.02 4.33 6.88
CA ARG A 112 -6.64 3.13 7.60
C ARG A 112 -7.12 3.28 9.05
N ALA A 113 -8.08 2.46 9.43
CA ALA A 113 -8.53 2.37 10.81
C ALA A 113 -7.72 1.31 11.56
N VAL A 114 -7.25 1.64 12.75
CA VAL A 114 -6.51 0.72 13.62
C VAL A 114 -6.91 0.98 15.08
N GLU A 115 -7.11 -0.07 15.85
CA GLU A 115 -7.34 0.04 17.28
C GLU A 115 -6.00 0.13 18.01
N VAL A 116 -5.80 1.20 18.77
CA VAL A 116 -4.62 1.45 19.60
C VAL A 116 -5.07 1.77 21.02
N ALA A 117 -4.67 0.96 21.97
CA ALA A 117 -5.03 1.12 23.41
C ALA A 117 -6.54 1.31 23.63
N GLY A 118 -7.36 0.50 22.95
CA GLY A 118 -8.82 0.53 23.07
C GLY A 118 -9.51 1.70 22.35
N LYS A 119 -8.77 2.51 21.58
CA LYS A 119 -9.31 3.62 20.78
C LYS A 119 -9.09 3.36 19.30
N MET A 120 -10.09 3.72 18.50
CA MET A 120 -9.98 3.68 17.05
C MET A 120 -9.26 4.94 16.55
N GLU A 121 -8.09 4.73 15.93
CA GLU A 121 -7.31 5.77 15.27
C GLU A 121 -7.45 5.65 13.75
N HIS A 122 -7.40 6.78 13.04
CA HIS A 122 -7.52 6.84 11.59
C HIS A 122 -6.36 7.58 10.96
N ALA A 123 -5.61 6.90 10.10
CA ALA A 123 -4.65 7.54 9.19
C ALA A 123 -5.32 7.76 7.84
N LYS A 124 -5.24 8.98 7.31
CA LYS A 124 -5.85 9.37 6.03
C LYS A 124 -4.78 9.45 4.96
N PHE A 125 -5.09 8.87 3.80
CA PHE A 125 -4.18 8.80 2.66
C PHE A 125 -4.79 9.39 1.41
N ARG A 126 -3.93 10.01 0.61
CA ARG A 126 -4.22 10.37 -0.75
C ARG A 126 -3.09 9.84 -1.63
N THR A 127 -3.43 8.94 -2.53
CA THR A 127 -2.45 8.22 -3.35
C THR A 127 -2.69 8.42 -4.83
N VAL A 128 -1.63 8.32 -5.62
CA VAL A 128 -1.64 8.26 -7.08
C VAL A 128 -0.98 6.96 -7.49
N ARG A 129 -1.66 6.17 -8.29
CA ARG A 129 -1.12 4.92 -8.81
C ARG A 129 -0.71 5.11 -10.27
N ILE A 130 0.44 4.55 -10.64
CA ILE A 130 0.80 4.30 -12.02
C ILE A 130 0.45 2.84 -12.31
N PRO A 131 -0.53 2.55 -13.20
CA PRO A 131 -0.88 1.18 -13.56
C PRO A 131 0.34 0.43 -14.12
N LYS A 132 0.44 -0.87 -13.84
CA LYS A 132 1.56 -1.71 -14.31
C LYS A 132 1.78 -1.64 -15.82
N ALA A 133 0.68 -1.58 -16.60
CA ALA A 133 0.74 -1.44 -18.05
C ALA A 133 1.43 -0.15 -18.52
N ASN A 134 1.48 0.87 -17.67
CA ASN A 134 2.05 2.18 -17.95
C ASN A 134 3.41 2.41 -17.26
N MET A 135 3.88 1.42 -16.49
CA MET A 135 5.19 1.51 -15.87
C MET A 135 6.27 1.27 -16.91
N PRO A 136 7.30 2.12 -16.96
CA PRO A 136 8.47 1.82 -17.77
C PRO A 136 9.09 0.52 -17.27
N VAL A 137 9.25 -0.43 -18.18
CA VAL A 137 9.95 -1.68 -17.88
C VAL A 137 11.42 -1.32 -17.73
N VAL A 138 11.89 -1.34 -16.51
CA VAL A 138 13.34 -1.35 -16.27
C VAL A 138 13.76 -2.81 -16.42
N GLY A 139 14.34 -3.11 -17.54
CA GLY A 139 14.88 -4.44 -17.83
C GLY A 139 16.06 -4.80 -16.92
#